data_6e97497411003b1283ad22230b99e3cf
#
_entry.id   6e97497411003b1283ad22230b99e3cf
#
_cell.length_a   1.000
_cell.length_b   1.000
_cell.length_c   1.000
_cell.angle_alpha   90.00
_cell.angle_beta   90.00
_cell.angle_gamma   90.00
#
_symmetry.space_group_name_H-M   'P 1'
#
loop_
_entity.id
_entity.type
_entity.pdbx_description
1 polymer ?
#
loop_
_entity_poly.entity_id
_entity_poly.type
_entity_poly.pdbx_seq_one_letter_code
_entity_poly.pdbx_strand_id
1 'polypeptide(L)'
;GPSIEMWKKLAAQDPAFGHPEKFFKDIKETSWESWTVDTANKQILDAIQKICKRDPLSGKVVTGGIVTCRDSSWLISWTINRQGQFQEQPKDHCLIWVYGLNCWDDKGDFIKKNMCDCTGIELAAEWLYHIGIPEDQIMDLATNECNTTPCMMPYVTTFFEPRAEGDRPKVVPDGSVNLAFVGQFADTPRDTVFTTEYSIRTAMEAVYTLCNVDRGVPEVWGSVYDIRDLLYATSKL
;
A
#
# COMPACT_ATOMS: atom_id res chain seq x y z
N GLY A 1 -9.02 -14.13 -3.96
CA GLY A 1 -9.65 -13.99 -5.27
C GLY A 1 -9.23 -15.11 -6.23
N PRO A 2 -9.67 -15.06 -7.48
CA PRO A 2 -9.41 -16.13 -8.46
C PRO A 2 -7.94 -16.50 -8.65
N SER A 3 -7.04 -15.54 -8.58
CA SER A 3 -5.59 -15.77 -8.69
C SER A 3 -5.01 -16.56 -7.51
N ILE A 4 -5.50 -16.33 -6.29
CA ILE A 4 -5.10 -17.09 -5.10
C ILE A 4 -5.56 -18.54 -5.22
N GLU A 5 -6.80 -18.75 -5.61
CA GLU A 5 -7.35 -20.10 -5.79
C GLU A 5 -6.67 -20.86 -6.93
N MET A 6 -6.30 -20.18 -8.00
CA MET A 6 -5.51 -20.79 -9.07
C MET A 6 -4.12 -21.21 -8.57
N TRP A 7 -3.44 -20.33 -7.83
CA TRP A 7 -2.14 -20.65 -7.27
C TRP A 7 -2.20 -21.85 -6.32
N LYS A 8 -3.19 -21.90 -5.42
CA LYS A 8 -3.41 -23.08 -4.54
C LYS A 8 -3.60 -24.37 -5.33
N LYS A 9 -4.37 -24.33 -6.42
CA LYS A 9 -4.57 -25.51 -7.29
C LYS A 9 -3.31 -25.96 -7.98
N LEU A 10 -2.48 -25.04 -8.45
CA LEU A 10 -1.19 -25.36 -9.08
C LEU A 10 -0.21 -25.92 -8.04
N ALA A 11 -0.07 -25.30 -6.89
CA ALA A 11 0.79 -25.74 -5.82
C ALA A 11 0.42 -27.12 -5.26
N ALA A 12 -0.87 -27.47 -5.27
CA ALA A 12 -1.31 -28.82 -4.89
C ALA A 12 -0.89 -29.92 -5.88
N GLN A 13 -0.49 -29.55 -7.10
CA GLN A 13 -0.06 -30.49 -8.14
C GLN A 13 1.46 -30.67 -8.17
N ASP A 14 2.21 -29.58 -7.92
CA ASP A 14 3.67 -29.60 -8.00
C ASP A 14 4.27 -28.59 -6.99
N PRO A 15 5.20 -29.03 -6.11
CA PRO A 15 5.90 -28.15 -5.18
C PRO A 15 6.69 -26.99 -5.85
N ALA A 16 7.05 -27.12 -7.12
CA ALA A 16 7.71 -26.07 -7.88
C ALA A 16 6.86 -24.78 -7.99
N PHE A 17 5.56 -24.88 -7.73
CA PHE A 17 4.65 -23.73 -7.68
C PHE A 17 4.54 -23.07 -6.30
N GLY A 18 5.41 -23.45 -5.33
CA GLY A 18 5.48 -22.79 -4.03
C GLY A 18 4.41 -23.21 -3.02
N HIS A 19 4.28 -22.42 -1.96
CA HIS A 19 3.44 -22.72 -0.79
C HIS A 19 2.48 -21.59 -0.44
N PRO A 20 1.39 -21.38 -1.23
CA PRO A 20 0.45 -20.27 -1.02
C PRO A 20 -0.21 -20.26 0.37
N GLU A 21 -0.37 -21.41 1.03
CA GLU A 21 -0.96 -21.53 2.36
C GLU A 21 -0.16 -20.76 3.45
N LYS A 22 1.14 -20.53 3.24
CA LYS A 22 1.96 -19.75 4.16
C LYS A 22 1.64 -18.25 4.12
N PHE A 23 1.14 -17.77 2.99
CA PHE A 23 0.84 -16.36 2.77
C PHE A 23 -0.61 -16.01 3.06
N PHE A 24 -1.56 -16.92 2.78
CA PHE A 24 -3.00 -16.64 2.85
C PHE A 24 -3.69 -17.38 4.01
N LYS A 25 -3.08 -17.42 5.19
CA LYS A 25 -3.60 -18.11 6.37
C LYS A 25 -4.44 -17.21 7.28
N ASP A 26 -4.12 -15.94 7.39
CA ASP A 26 -4.80 -14.99 8.26
C ASP A 26 -5.16 -13.69 7.53
N ILE A 27 -6.48 -13.53 7.29
CA ILE A 27 -7.02 -12.33 6.65
C ILE A 27 -6.98 -11.12 7.57
N LYS A 28 -7.11 -11.30 8.89
CA LYS A 28 -7.17 -10.20 9.83
C LYS A 28 -5.82 -9.51 10.01
N GLU A 29 -4.75 -10.29 10.12
CA GLU A 29 -3.40 -9.78 10.28
C GLU A 29 -2.83 -9.17 8.97
N THR A 30 -3.32 -9.66 7.83
CA THR A 30 -2.72 -9.34 6.53
C THR A 30 -3.56 -8.44 5.64
N SER A 31 -4.62 -7.89 6.18
CA SER A 31 -5.48 -6.92 5.49
C SER A 31 -5.26 -5.52 6.01
N TRP A 32 -5.47 -4.54 5.17
CA TRP A 32 -5.71 -3.17 5.57
C TRP A 32 -6.89 -2.60 4.80
N GLU A 33 -7.42 -1.48 5.27
CA GLU A 33 -8.40 -0.71 4.53
C GLU A 33 -7.81 0.65 4.20
N SER A 34 -8.00 1.10 2.98
CA SER A 34 -7.67 2.45 2.58
C SER A 34 -8.91 3.19 2.12
N TRP A 35 -8.82 4.50 2.17
CA TRP A 35 -9.83 5.37 1.60
C TRP A 35 -9.19 6.63 1.05
N THR A 36 -9.77 7.16 0.01
CA THR A 36 -9.39 8.46 -0.53
C THR A 36 -10.45 9.47 -0.13
N VAL A 37 -10.02 10.55 0.48
CA VAL A 37 -10.86 11.71 0.78
C VAL A 37 -10.60 12.79 -0.24
N ASP A 38 -11.64 13.23 -0.93
CA ASP A 38 -11.60 14.40 -1.80
C ASP A 38 -12.35 15.55 -1.13
N THR A 39 -11.71 16.70 -0.97
CA THR A 39 -12.29 17.87 -0.32
C THR A 39 -11.72 19.18 -0.84
N ALA A 40 -12.59 20.23 -0.89
CA ALA A 40 -12.20 21.61 -1.09
C ALA A 40 -12.44 22.47 0.17
N ASN A 41 -12.87 21.85 1.27
CA ASN A 41 -13.25 22.58 2.48
C ASN A 41 -12.04 23.24 3.15
N LYS A 42 -12.13 24.56 3.30
CA LYS A 42 -11.03 25.37 3.84
C LYS A 42 -10.60 24.95 5.25
N GLN A 43 -11.52 24.58 6.13
CA GLN A 43 -11.19 24.22 7.50
C GLN A 43 -10.36 22.93 7.54
N ILE A 44 -10.70 21.96 6.70
CA ILE A 44 -9.93 20.69 6.57
C ILE A 44 -8.55 21.00 5.98
N LEU A 45 -8.48 21.82 4.92
CA LEU A 45 -7.20 22.22 4.32
C LEU A 45 -6.30 22.98 5.30
N ASP A 46 -6.87 23.86 6.11
CA ASP A 46 -6.15 24.61 7.17
C ASP A 46 -5.61 23.65 8.25
N ALA A 47 -6.38 22.62 8.65
CA ALA A 47 -5.93 21.60 9.58
C ALA A 47 -4.75 20.79 9.01
N ILE A 48 -4.83 20.38 7.76
CA ILE A 48 -3.74 19.72 7.03
C ILE A 48 -2.50 20.61 6.99
N GLN A 49 -2.66 21.88 6.61
CA GLN A 49 -1.56 22.85 6.55
C GLN A 49 -0.91 23.08 7.92
N LYS A 50 -1.70 23.09 8.98
CA LYS A 50 -1.19 23.22 10.36
C LYS A 50 -0.29 22.05 10.74
N ILE A 51 -0.63 20.83 10.32
CA ILE A 51 0.16 19.61 10.57
C ILE A 51 1.41 19.58 9.67
N CYS A 52 1.22 19.70 8.37
CA CYS A 52 2.29 19.51 7.37
C CYS A 52 3.21 20.74 7.24
N LYS A 53 2.79 21.92 7.74
CA LYS A 53 3.48 23.21 7.54
C LYS A 53 3.62 23.60 6.08
N ARG A 54 2.78 23.10 5.20
CA ARG A 54 2.78 23.31 3.76
C ARG A 54 1.34 23.44 3.28
N ASP A 55 1.12 24.35 2.33
CA ASP A 55 -0.17 24.49 1.66
C ASP A 55 -0.46 23.28 0.78
N PRO A 56 -1.56 22.53 1.04
CA PRO A 56 -1.91 21.34 0.27
C PRO A 56 -2.23 21.62 -1.19
N LEU A 57 -2.61 22.83 -1.56
CA LEU A 57 -2.94 23.23 -2.93
C LEU A 57 -1.81 23.93 -3.68
N SER A 58 -0.64 24.05 -3.07
CA SER A 58 0.51 24.77 -3.66
C SER A 58 1.10 24.12 -4.92
N GLY A 59 0.67 22.93 -5.32
CA GLY A 59 1.27 22.15 -6.41
C GLY A 59 2.67 21.60 -6.10
N LYS A 60 3.08 21.63 -4.83
CA LYS A 60 4.35 21.08 -4.33
C LYS A 60 4.07 19.87 -3.44
N VAL A 61 5.12 19.18 -3.00
CA VAL A 61 5.02 18.08 -2.02
C VAL A 61 4.39 18.58 -0.73
N VAL A 62 3.35 17.91 -0.25
CA VAL A 62 2.59 18.29 0.96
C VAL A 62 3.11 17.55 2.18
N THR A 63 2.92 16.25 2.28
CA THR A 63 3.35 15.46 3.45
C THR A 63 4.85 15.14 3.42
N GLY A 64 5.43 14.98 2.24
CA GLY A 64 6.83 14.57 2.07
C GLY A 64 7.11 13.12 2.44
N GLY A 65 6.10 12.42 2.91
CA GLY A 65 6.10 11.03 3.35
C GLY A 65 4.73 10.71 3.94
N ILE A 66 4.68 9.72 4.81
CA ILE A 66 3.45 9.30 5.50
C ILE A 66 3.35 10.02 6.84
N VAL A 67 2.16 10.53 7.16
CA VAL A 67 1.81 11.07 8.47
C VAL A 67 1.04 10.00 9.22
N THR A 68 1.55 9.56 10.36
CA THR A 68 0.92 8.54 11.20
C THR A 68 0.23 9.18 12.39
N CYS A 69 -1.02 8.83 12.62
CA CYS A 69 -1.80 9.22 13.79
C CYS A 69 -1.42 8.28 14.94
N ARG A 70 -0.51 8.71 15.79
CA ARG A 70 0.07 7.90 16.86
C ARG A 70 -0.94 7.27 17.80
N ASP A 71 -1.99 8.02 18.12
CA ASP A 71 -2.98 7.64 19.14
C ASP A 71 -4.23 6.99 18.49
N SER A 72 -4.20 6.66 17.19
CA SER A 72 -5.31 6.01 16.51
C SER A 72 -5.36 4.52 16.82
N SER A 73 -6.49 4.04 17.33
CA SER A 73 -6.78 2.61 17.54
C SER A 73 -6.76 1.82 16.23
N TRP A 74 -7.10 2.47 15.11
CA TRP A 74 -7.03 1.87 13.78
C TRP A 74 -5.64 1.92 13.14
N LEU A 75 -4.64 2.50 13.83
CA LEU A 75 -3.31 2.76 13.28
C LEU A 75 -3.38 3.53 11.95
N ILE A 76 -4.12 4.63 11.96
CA ILE A 76 -4.33 5.46 10.77
C ILE A 76 -3.02 6.13 10.36
N SER A 77 -2.74 6.03 9.07
CA SER A 77 -1.72 6.82 8.41
C SER A 77 -2.28 7.44 7.13
N TRP A 78 -1.74 8.60 6.73
CA TRP A 78 -2.21 9.31 5.56
C TRP A 78 -1.08 10.04 4.84
N THR A 79 -1.30 10.30 3.56
CA THR A 79 -0.36 11.04 2.72
C THR A 79 -1.10 11.87 1.69
N ILE A 80 -0.48 12.98 1.32
CA ILE A 80 -0.96 13.84 0.25
C ILE A 80 0.19 13.99 -0.75
N ASN A 81 -0.04 13.47 -1.93
CA ASN A 81 0.84 13.66 -3.07
C ASN A 81 0.77 15.11 -3.57
N ARG A 82 1.65 15.47 -4.48
CA ARG A 82 1.57 16.73 -5.20
C ARG A 82 0.19 16.84 -5.86
N GLN A 83 -0.57 17.89 -5.55
CA GLN A 83 -1.91 18.09 -6.10
C GLN A 83 -1.88 18.53 -7.56
N GLY A 84 -3.03 18.39 -8.24
CA GLY A 84 -3.10 18.30 -9.68
C GLY A 84 -2.63 16.92 -10.16
N GLN A 85 -2.86 15.88 -9.36
CA GLN A 85 -2.45 14.50 -9.61
C GLN A 85 -3.18 13.90 -10.82
N PHE A 86 -4.44 14.27 -11.02
CA PHE A 86 -5.26 13.83 -12.14
C PHE A 86 -5.62 14.99 -13.05
N GLN A 87 -5.72 14.69 -14.36
CA GLN A 87 -6.03 15.72 -15.37
C GLN A 87 -7.37 16.43 -15.10
N GLU A 88 -8.38 15.69 -14.66
CA GLU A 88 -9.73 16.17 -14.39
C GLU A 88 -9.94 16.70 -12.96
N GLN A 89 -8.90 16.67 -12.12
CA GLN A 89 -9.01 17.13 -10.74
C GLN A 89 -9.25 18.65 -10.70
N PRO A 90 -10.32 19.14 -10.01
CA PRO A 90 -10.51 20.56 -9.78
C PRO A 90 -9.33 21.16 -9.02
N LYS A 91 -8.96 22.40 -9.34
CA LYS A 91 -7.75 23.05 -8.79
C LYS A 91 -7.82 23.37 -7.31
N ASP A 92 -9.02 23.53 -6.78
CA ASP A 92 -9.33 23.80 -5.38
C ASP A 92 -9.57 22.53 -4.55
N HIS A 93 -9.55 21.35 -5.16
CA HIS A 93 -9.70 20.08 -4.50
C HIS A 93 -8.36 19.46 -4.09
N CYS A 94 -8.35 18.86 -2.93
CA CYS A 94 -7.24 18.09 -2.39
C CYS A 94 -7.64 16.62 -2.22
N LEU A 95 -6.85 15.72 -2.79
CA LEU A 95 -7.00 14.28 -2.63
C LEU A 95 -6.05 13.79 -1.55
N ILE A 96 -6.60 13.19 -0.52
CA ILE A 96 -5.89 12.62 0.61
C ILE A 96 -6.04 11.10 0.57
N TRP A 97 -4.93 10.38 0.52
CA TRP A 97 -4.94 8.95 0.69
C TRP A 97 -4.71 8.59 2.14
N VAL A 98 -5.64 7.85 2.71
CA VAL A 98 -5.63 7.40 4.10
C VAL A 98 -5.68 5.88 4.13
N TYR A 99 -5.06 5.26 5.12
CA TYR A 99 -5.22 3.83 5.38
C TYR A 99 -5.11 3.54 6.87
N GLY A 100 -5.72 2.42 7.27
CA GLY A 100 -5.61 1.88 8.60
C GLY A 100 -5.28 0.38 8.56
N LEU A 101 -4.62 -0.11 9.60
CA LEU A 101 -4.13 -1.49 9.68
C LEU A 101 -5.02 -2.39 10.54
N ASN A 102 -5.59 -1.88 11.63
CA ASN A 102 -6.45 -2.63 12.53
C ASN A 102 -7.91 -2.62 12.07
N CYS A 103 -8.20 -3.38 10.99
CA CYS A 103 -9.49 -3.31 10.31
C CYS A 103 -10.62 -4.03 11.03
N TRP A 104 -10.32 -5.12 11.75
CA TRP A 104 -11.33 -6.14 12.10
C TRP A 104 -11.76 -6.14 13.56
N ASP A 105 -10.85 -5.88 14.48
CA ASP A 105 -11.09 -6.13 15.90
C ASP A 105 -11.03 -4.85 16.77
N ASP A 106 -10.36 -3.80 16.29
CA ASP A 106 -10.25 -2.54 17.01
C ASP A 106 -11.31 -1.53 16.56
N LYS A 107 -11.99 -0.94 17.54
CA LYS A 107 -12.97 0.11 17.29
C LYS A 107 -12.28 1.46 17.14
N GLY A 108 -12.78 2.28 16.24
CA GLY A 108 -12.35 3.66 16.07
C GLY A 108 -12.51 4.50 17.35
N ASP A 109 -11.69 5.54 17.46
CA ASP A 109 -11.67 6.42 18.64
C ASP A 109 -12.85 7.39 18.66
N PHE A 110 -13.37 7.77 17.51
CA PHE A 110 -14.54 8.63 17.34
C PHE A 110 -15.78 7.80 16.95
N ILE A 111 -15.70 7.01 15.89
CA ILE A 111 -16.86 6.27 15.32
C ILE A 111 -17.28 5.07 16.17
N LYS A 112 -16.39 4.51 16.98
CA LYS A 112 -16.69 3.35 17.88
C LYS A 112 -17.15 2.08 17.16
N LYS A 113 -16.79 1.92 15.88
CA LYS A 113 -17.03 0.71 15.08
C LYS A 113 -15.68 0.10 14.64
N ASN A 114 -15.69 -1.14 14.16
CA ASN A 114 -14.57 -1.71 13.44
C ASN A 114 -14.47 -1.02 12.07
N MET A 115 -13.26 -0.84 11.57
CA MET A 115 -13.02 -0.11 10.31
C MET A 115 -13.76 -0.80 9.14
N CYS A 116 -13.69 -2.12 9.05
CA CYS A 116 -14.34 -2.90 8.00
C CYS A 116 -15.89 -2.80 7.97
N ASP A 117 -16.52 -2.30 9.04
CA ASP A 117 -17.97 -2.10 9.14
C ASP A 117 -18.39 -0.66 8.88
N CYS A 118 -17.43 0.22 8.51
CA CYS A 118 -17.65 1.64 8.32
C CYS A 118 -18.00 2.00 6.88
N THR A 119 -18.88 3.01 6.75
CA THR A 119 -19.12 3.71 5.49
C THR A 119 -17.98 4.70 5.20
N GLY A 120 -17.87 5.17 3.94
CA GLY A 120 -16.88 6.20 3.60
C GLY A 120 -17.01 7.48 4.46
N ILE A 121 -18.24 7.88 4.81
CA ILE A 121 -18.49 9.03 5.70
C ILE A 121 -17.88 8.76 7.09
N GLU A 122 -18.08 7.58 7.64
CA GLU A 122 -17.57 7.20 8.96
C GLU A 122 -16.04 7.10 8.96
N LEU A 123 -15.44 6.59 7.88
CA LEU A 123 -13.98 6.56 7.70
C LEU A 123 -13.40 7.98 7.63
N ALA A 124 -14.05 8.88 6.89
CA ALA A 124 -13.66 10.29 6.83
C ALA A 124 -13.77 10.95 8.20
N ALA A 125 -14.88 10.71 8.93
CA ALA A 125 -15.11 11.26 10.26
C ALA A 125 -14.02 10.84 11.27
N GLU A 126 -13.64 9.58 11.28
CA GLU A 126 -12.53 9.10 12.13
C GLU A 126 -11.21 9.79 11.80
N TRP A 127 -10.88 9.93 10.50
CA TRP A 127 -9.69 10.65 10.09
C TRP A 127 -9.74 12.14 10.46
N LEU A 128 -10.89 12.82 10.29
CA LEU A 128 -11.08 14.23 10.68
C LEU A 128 -10.85 14.43 12.18
N TYR A 129 -11.30 13.51 13.02
CA TYR A 129 -11.03 13.50 14.46
C TYR A 129 -9.52 13.53 14.72
N HIS A 130 -8.76 12.64 14.07
CA HIS A 130 -7.32 12.53 14.27
C HIS A 130 -6.48 13.69 13.69
N ILE A 131 -7.01 14.45 12.76
CA ILE A 131 -6.34 15.68 12.29
C ILE A 131 -6.73 16.93 13.11
N GLY A 132 -7.60 16.76 14.13
CA GLY A 132 -7.92 17.79 15.11
C GLY A 132 -9.07 18.71 14.72
N ILE A 133 -10.03 18.23 13.91
CA ILE A 133 -11.30 18.91 13.69
C ILE A 133 -12.15 18.82 14.99
N PRO A 134 -12.84 19.90 15.41
CA PRO A 134 -13.74 19.89 16.54
C PRO A 134 -14.84 18.82 16.42
N GLU A 135 -15.07 18.04 17.48
CA GLU A 135 -15.97 16.87 17.43
C GLU A 135 -17.40 17.21 16.98
N ASP A 136 -17.91 18.37 17.38
CA ASP A 136 -19.24 18.87 17.01
C ASP A 136 -19.42 19.19 15.53
N GLN A 137 -18.32 19.27 14.76
CA GLN A 137 -18.31 19.60 13.34
C GLN A 137 -17.96 18.40 12.44
N ILE A 138 -17.41 17.34 13.02
CA ILE A 138 -16.85 16.22 12.26
C ILE A 138 -17.88 15.58 11.34
N MET A 139 -19.05 15.22 11.87
CA MET A 139 -20.05 14.49 11.07
C MET A 139 -20.65 15.35 9.95
N ASP A 140 -20.81 16.66 10.19
CA ASP A 140 -21.27 17.59 9.15
C ASP A 140 -20.24 17.69 8.02
N LEU A 141 -18.98 17.93 8.36
CA LEU A 141 -17.90 18.01 7.37
C LEU A 141 -17.68 16.69 6.62
N ALA A 142 -17.71 15.55 7.33
CA ALA A 142 -17.56 14.24 6.69
C ALA A 142 -18.67 13.94 5.69
N THR A 143 -19.91 14.42 5.99
CA THR A 143 -21.09 14.15 5.16
C THR A 143 -21.18 15.10 3.97
N ASN A 144 -20.93 16.39 4.18
CA ASN A 144 -21.24 17.43 3.21
C ASN A 144 -20.03 17.96 2.44
N GLU A 145 -18.81 17.80 3.01
CA GLU A 145 -17.60 18.42 2.49
C GLU A 145 -16.51 17.41 2.09
N CYS A 146 -16.73 16.12 2.36
CA CYS A 146 -15.83 15.04 1.98
C CYS A 146 -16.50 14.07 1.01
N ASN A 147 -15.90 13.87 -0.16
CA ASN A 147 -16.23 12.72 -1.00
C ASN A 147 -15.23 11.61 -0.72
N THR A 148 -15.70 10.52 -0.09
CA THR A 148 -14.82 9.47 0.43
C THR A 148 -15.08 8.14 -0.25
N THR A 149 -14.03 7.60 -0.85
CA THR A 149 -14.06 6.29 -1.53
C THR A 149 -13.27 5.26 -0.73
N PRO A 150 -13.93 4.33 -0.02
CA PRO A 150 -13.26 3.25 0.70
C PRO A 150 -12.79 2.13 -0.24
N CYS A 151 -11.72 1.45 0.17
CA CYS A 151 -11.16 0.30 -0.53
C CYS A 151 -10.61 -0.71 0.48
N MET A 152 -11.38 -1.75 0.77
CA MET A 152 -10.90 -2.88 1.57
C MET A 152 -9.93 -3.73 0.74
N MET A 153 -8.78 -4.03 1.31
CA MET A 153 -7.71 -4.79 0.67
C MET A 153 -7.35 -6.03 1.49
N PRO A 154 -8.13 -7.12 1.34
CA PRO A 154 -7.85 -8.37 2.04
C PRO A 154 -6.55 -8.99 1.53
N TYR A 155 -5.74 -9.48 2.45
CA TYR A 155 -4.45 -10.11 2.18
C TYR A 155 -3.40 -9.20 1.50
N VAL A 156 -3.57 -7.89 1.54
CA VAL A 156 -2.67 -6.98 0.81
C VAL A 156 -1.23 -6.98 1.33
N THR A 157 -1.03 -7.30 2.62
CA THR A 157 0.29 -7.31 3.25
C THR A 157 0.90 -8.70 3.36
N THR A 158 0.26 -9.75 2.80
CA THR A 158 0.74 -11.14 2.90
C THR A 158 2.12 -11.36 2.27
N PHE A 159 2.56 -10.49 1.35
CA PHE A 159 3.91 -10.57 0.80
C PHE A 159 5.02 -10.28 1.84
N PHE A 160 4.67 -9.73 3.01
CA PHE A 160 5.59 -9.59 4.14
C PHE A 160 5.65 -10.81 5.06
N GLU A 161 4.77 -11.79 4.89
CA GLU A 161 4.78 -13.01 5.71
C GLU A 161 6.15 -13.70 5.64
N PRO A 162 6.63 -14.28 6.75
CA PRO A 162 7.87 -15.05 6.79
C PRO A 162 7.87 -16.19 5.78
N ARG A 163 8.96 -16.32 5.05
CA ARG A 163 9.12 -17.34 4.01
C ARG A 163 10.49 -17.96 4.03
N ALA A 164 10.55 -19.22 3.60
CA ALA A 164 11.76 -19.92 3.27
C ALA A 164 11.99 -19.95 1.75
N GLU A 165 13.16 -20.38 1.33
CA GLU A 165 13.43 -20.68 -0.08
C GLU A 165 12.44 -21.73 -0.60
N GLY A 166 11.86 -21.47 -1.77
CA GLY A 166 10.86 -22.33 -2.39
C GLY A 166 9.42 -22.08 -1.96
N ASP A 167 9.15 -21.25 -0.94
CA ASP A 167 7.78 -20.88 -0.58
C ASP A 167 7.10 -20.03 -1.65
N ARG A 168 7.88 -19.23 -2.37
CA ARG A 168 7.45 -18.51 -3.57
C ARG A 168 7.88 -19.26 -4.81
N PRO A 169 7.04 -19.37 -5.84
CA PRO A 169 7.45 -19.95 -7.11
C PRO A 169 8.48 -19.06 -7.80
N LYS A 170 9.39 -19.67 -8.56
CA LYS A 170 10.20 -18.91 -9.52
C LYS A 170 9.28 -18.16 -10.51
N VAL A 171 9.77 -17.07 -11.09
CA VAL A 171 9.03 -16.34 -12.13
C VAL A 171 8.61 -17.30 -13.26
N VAL A 172 9.52 -18.09 -13.76
CA VAL A 172 9.20 -19.19 -14.66
C VAL A 172 9.62 -20.48 -13.95
N PRO A 173 8.67 -21.28 -13.41
CA PRO A 173 8.99 -22.56 -12.77
C PRO A 173 9.70 -23.51 -13.73
N ASP A 174 10.58 -24.35 -13.18
CA ASP A 174 11.34 -25.31 -13.96
C ASP A 174 10.40 -26.22 -14.76
N GLY A 175 10.66 -26.38 -16.05
CA GLY A 175 9.82 -27.15 -16.97
C GLY A 175 8.61 -26.40 -17.54
N SER A 176 8.32 -25.19 -17.11
CA SER A 176 7.25 -24.37 -17.68
C SER A 176 7.64 -23.84 -19.07
N VAL A 177 6.71 -23.95 -20.03
CA VAL A 177 6.91 -23.47 -21.41
C VAL A 177 6.08 -22.24 -21.77
N ASN A 178 4.97 -22.02 -21.05
CA ASN A 178 4.01 -20.92 -21.32
C ASN A 178 3.32 -20.39 -20.06
N LEU A 179 3.88 -20.65 -18.88
CA LEU A 179 3.37 -20.20 -17.59
C LEU A 179 4.46 -19.40 -16.87
N ALA A 180 4.08 -18.25 -16.33
CA ALA A 180 4.93 -17.48 -15.43
C ALA A 180 4.12 -16.92 -14.26
N PHE A 181 4.77 -16.76 -13.12
CA PHE A 181 4.29 -15.99 -11.98
C PHE A 181 4.93 -14.60 -12.01
N VAL A 182 4.11 -13.57 -11.86
CA VAL A 182 4.60 -12.17 -11.83
C VAL A 182 4.06 -11.44 -10.62
N GLY A 183 4.77 -10.41 -10.18
CA GLY A 183 4.38 -9.59 -9.04
C GLY A 183 4.97 -10.06 -7.72
N GLN A 184 4.36 -9.64 -6.60
CA GLN A 184 4.93 -9.73 -5.25
C GLN A 184 5.13 -11.18 -4.73
N PHE A 185 4.44 -12.15 -5.31
CA PHE A 185 4.49 -13.56 -4.89
C PHE A 185 5.36 -14.46 -5.78
N ALA A 186 5.97 -13.93 -6.81
CA ALA A 186 7.02 -14.64 -7.53
C ALA A 186 8.36 -14.41 -6.85
N ASP A 187 9.26 -15.38 -6.88
CA ASP A 187 10.61 -15.22 -6.34
C ASP A 187 11.54 -14.64 -7.41
N THR A 188 12.22 -13.56 -7.09
CA THR A 188 13.31 -13.00 -7.90
C THR A 188 14.46 -12.59 -6.99
N PRO A 189 15.72 -12.94 -7.36
CA PRO A 189 16.85 -12.72 -6.48
C PRO A 189 17.16 -11.23 -6.28
N ARG A 190 17.64 -10.89 -5.07
CA ARG A 190 18.19 -9.58 -4.70
C ARG A 190 17.24 -8.39 -4.82
N ASP A 191 15.95 -8.63 -4.92
CA ASP A 191 14.99 -7.52 -4.95
C ASP A 191 14.12 -7.53 -3.69
N THR A 192 13.49 -6.39 -3.42
CA THR A 192 12.65 -6.19 -2.25
C THR A 192 11.19 -6.18 -2.68
N VAL A 193 10.40 -7.09 -2.14
CA VAL A 193 8.93 -7.08 -2.28
C VAL A 193 8.34 -5.72 -1.89
N PHE A 194 7.12 -5.44 -2.30
CA PHE A 194 6.41 -4.18 -2.04
C PHE A 194 6.80 -3.00 -2.96
N THR A 195 7.62 -3.22 -3.97
CA THR A 195 7.97 -2.16 -4.91
C THR A 195 7.33 -2.39 -6.28
N THR A 196 7.02 -1.30 -6.98
CA THR A 196 6.60 -1.36 -8.39
C THR A 196 7.71 -1.99 -9.23
N GLU A 197 8.96 -1.71 -8.87
CA GLU A 197 10.15 -2.27 -9.51
C GLU A 197 10.18 -3.79 -9.43
N TYR A 198 9.83 -4.37 -8.28
CA TYR A 198 9.72 -5.82 -8.13
C TYR A 198 8.76 -6.44 -9.14
N SER A 199 7.58 -5.83 -9.30
CA SER A 199 6.57 -6.30 -10.25
C SER A 199 7.04 -6.16 -11.71
N ILE A 200 7.72 -5.07 -12.05
CA ILE A 200 8.29 -4.86 -13.38
C ILE A 200 9.42 -5.87 -13.65
N ARG A 201 10.29 -6.09 -12.69
CA ARG A 201 11.40 -7.05 -12.78
C ARG A 201 10.90 -8.46 -13.08
N THR A 202 9.92 -8.94 -12.31
CA THR A 202 9.33 -10.27 -12.54
C THR A 202 8.66 -10.37 -13.90
N ALA A 203 8.00 -9.31 -14.38
CA ALA A 203 7.40 -9.27 -15.71
C ALA A 203 8.46 -9.30 -16.83
N MET A 204 9.56 -8.55 -16.66
CA MET A 204 10.68 -8.61 -17.63
C MET A 204 11.31 -10.00 -17.67
N GLU A 205 11.54 -10.61 -16.52
CA GLU A 205 12.10 -11.96 -16.42
C GLU A 205 11.18 -12.98 -17.10
N ALA A 206 9.87 -12.91 -16.87
CA ALA A 206 8.89 -13.76 -17.52
C ALA A 206 8.96 -13.65 -19.04
N VAL A 207 8.94 -12.43 -19.59
CA VAL A 207 8.98 -12.19 -21.04
C VAL A 207 10.30 -12.66 -21.63
N TYR A 208 11.44 -12.32 -21.02
CA TYR A 208 12.73 -12.68 -21.59
C TYR A 208 12.96 -14.20 -21.58
N THR A 209 12.50 -14.88 -20.53
CA THR A 209 12.61 -16.34 -20.45
C THR A 209 11.65 -17.04 -21.42
N LEU A 210 10.36 -16.73 -21.39
CA LEU A 210 9.36 -17.43 -22.19
C LEU A 210 9.46 -17.12 -23.70
N CYS A 211 9.91 -15.92 -24.06
CA CYS A 211 10.09 -15.53 -25.46
C CYS A 211 11.52 -15.75 -25.96
N ASN A 212 12.39 -16.38 -25.15
CA ASN A 212 13.80 -16.63 -25.47
C ASN A 212 14.53 -15.37 -25.99
N VAL A 213 14.31 -14.25 -25.28
CA VAL A 213 14.99 -12.98 -25.59
C VAL A 213 16.37 -13.01 -24.95
N ASP A 214 17.42 -12.89 -25.77
CA ASP A 214 18.81 -12.83 -25.30
C ASP A 214 19.10 -11.46 -24.66
N ARG A 215 18.48 -11.24 -23.47
CA ARG A 215 18.62 -10.03 -22.67
C ARG A 215 18.43 -10.34 -21.18
N GLY A 216 19.38 -9.92 -20.37
CA GLY A 216 19.23 -10.00 -18.92
C GLY A 216 18.34 -8.91 -18.34
N VAL A 217 17.63 -9.23 -17.26
CA VAL A 217 16.99 -8.22 -16.42
C VAL A 217 18.10 -7.41 -15.73
N PRO A 218 18.04 -6.07 -15.72
CA PRO A 218 19.05 -5.25 -15.03
C PRO A 218 19.21 -5.67 -13.58
N GLU A 219 20.44 -5.76 -13.09
CA GLU A 219 20.67 -6.13 -11.69
C GLU A 219 20.20 -5.03 -10.73
N VAL A 220 19.78 -5.46 -9.54
CA VAL A 220 19.47 -4.55 -8.43
C VAL A 220 20.79 -3.97 -7.91
N TRP A 221 20.81 -2.65 -7.65
CA TRP A 221 21.96 -2.00 -7.04
C TRP A 221 22.28 -2.60 -5.66
N GLY A 222 23.44 -3.16 -5.54
CA GLY A 222 23.89 -3.84 -4.32
C GLY A 222 24.54 -2.89 -3.32
N SER A 223 23.80 -1.91 -2.79
CA SER A 223 24.33 -0.89 -1.87
C SER A 223 25.04 -1.46 -0.64
N VAL A 224 24.62 -2.63 -0.18
CA VAL A 224 25.23 -3.35 0.96
C VAL A 224 26.68 -3.83 0.66
N TYR A 225 27.06 -3.88 -0.61
CA TYR A 225 28.40 -4.25 -1.05
C TYR A 225 29.21 -3.04 -1.56
N ASP A 226 28.61 -1.84 -1.58
CA ASP A 226 29.31 -0.61 -1.99
C ASP A 226 29.85 0.11 -0.75
N ILE A 227 31.17 0.13 -0.61
CA ILE A 227 31.82 0.76 0.54
C ILE A 227 31.51 2.26 0.66
N ARG A 228 31.23 2.95 -0.44
CA ARG A 228 30.88 4.39 -0.44
C ARG A 228 29.53 4.58 0.24
N ASP A 229 28.54 3.73 -0.10
CA ASP A 229 27.22 3.75 0.50
C ASP A 229 27.27 3.39 1.98
N LEU A 230 28.09 2.40 2.36
CA LEU A 230 28.28 1.98 3.75
C LEU A 230 28.92 3.09 4.60
N LEU A 231 29.97 3.75 4.08
CA LEU A 231 30.62 4.88 4.75
C LEU A 231 29.69 6.08 4.86
N TYR A 232 28.91 6.37 3.82
CA TYR A 232 27.92 7.44 3.85
C TYR A 232 26.83 7.16 4.88
N ALA A 233 26.28 5.95 4.91
CA ALA A 233 25.28 5.54 5.91
C ALA A 233 25.83 5.67 7.34
N THR A 234 27.06 5.17 7.57
CA THR A 234 27.74 5.28 8.89
C THR A 234 27.93 6.73 9.32
N SER A 235 28.17 7.63 8.37
CA SER A 235 28.34 9.08 8.68
C SER A 235 27.03 9.76 9.12
N LYS A 236 25.86 9.08 9.00
CA LYS A 236 24.55 9.60 9.38
C LYS A 236 24.03 9.05 10.72
N LEU A 237 24.73 8.06 11.27
CA LEU A 237 24.51 7.53 12.61
C LEU A 237 25.21 8.40 13.67
#